data_ccc7043e9c9d4f5ece566924274a5f4d
#
_entry.id   ccc7043e9c9d4f5ece566924274a5f4d
#
_cell.length_a   1.000
_cell.length_b   1.000
_cell.length_c   1.000
_cell.angle_alpha   90.00
_cell.angle_beta   90.00
_cell.angle_gamma   90.00
#
_symmetry.space_group_name_H-M   'P 1'
#
loop_
_entity.id
_entity.type
_entity.pdbx_description
1 polymer ?
#
loop_
_entity_poly.entity_id
_entity_poly.type
_entity_poly.pdbx_seq_one_letter_code
_entity_poly.pdbx_strand_id
1 'polypeptide(L)'
;MIPIVMFIASIGGTTFGFSEETIPFYPILIPMFIAMGYDAVTACMVLFLGSGAGIVGALINPFSVGIGSDIAGISLADGMLVRVVIYIATVTAAILFTMHYAEKVRRDPSKSVVYDIHEEIESHIHKLGTDDIPEFTRQRKGILTVFAASFIVMILAIIPWSDKFNIYVFDNIHETLCQIPLLGRLIGNMQPLGRLGNER
;
A
#
# COMPACT_ATOMS: atom_id res chain seq x y z
N MET A 1 -11.70 -15.38 -1.63
CA MET A 1 -11.46 -13.97 -1.96
C MET A 1 -10.65 -13.24 -0.88
N ILE A 2 -11.08 -13.25 0.40
CA ILE A 2 -10.38 -12.57 1.53
C ILE A 2 -8.86 -12.82 1.54
N PRO A 3 -8.35 -14.08 1.56
CA PRO A 3 -6.90 -14.31 1.63
C PRO A 3 -6.13 -13.75 0.44
N ILE A 4 -6.74 -13.77 -0.75
CA ILE A 4 -6.08 -13.29 -1.97
C ILE A 4 -5.91 -11.77 -1.92
N VAL A 5 -6.97 -11.03 -1.55
CA VAL A 5 -6.90 -9.57 -1.45
C VAL A 5 -5.93 -9.14 -0.34
N MET A 6 -5.97 -9.81 0.82
CA MET A 6 -5.03 -9.56 1.92
C MET A 6 -3.58 -9.84 1.50
N PHE A 7 -3.34 -10.93 0.77
CA PHE A 7 -2.01 -11.25 0.28
C PHE A 7 -1.49 -10.20 -0.71
N ILE A 8 -2.32 -9.75 -1.65
CA ILE A 8 -1.97 -8.67 -2.59
C ILE A 8 -1.67 -7.37 -1.83
N ALA A 9 -2.53 -6.99 -0.86
CA ALA A 9 -2.30 -5.82 -0.02
C ALA A 9 -0.99 -5.95 0.80
N SER A 10 -0.67 -7.15 1.29
CA SER A 10 0.57 -7.39 2.04
C SER A 10 1.83 -7.26 1.18
N ILE A 11 1.77 -7.61 -0.11
CA ILE A 11 2.87 -7.36 -1.05
C ILE A 11 3.12 -5.85 -1.18
N GLY A 12 2.07 -5.04 -1.30
CA GLY A 12 2.19 -3.58 -1.28
C GLY A 12 2.82 -3.07 0.02
N GLY A 13 2.38 -3.58 1.17
CA GLY A 13 2.92 -3.23 2.49
C GLY A 13 4.41 -3.56 2.64
N THR A 14 4.83 -4.76 2.23
CA THR A 14 6.21 -5.22 2.37
C THR A 14 7.19 -4.56 1.39
N THR A 15 6.69 -4.05 0.25
CA THR A 15 7.52 -3.43 -0.79
C THR A 15 7.61 -1.92 -0.66
N PHE A 16 6.48 -1.24 -0.52
CA PHE A 16 6.38 0.22 -0.53
C PHE A 16 5.93 0.82 0.81
N GLY A 17 5.43 -0.01 1.74
CA GLY A 17 4.76 0.49 2.93
C GLY A 17 3.33 0.96 2.64
N PHE A 18 2.65 0.31 1.70
CA PHE A 18 1.29 0.59 1.24
C PHE A 18 0.29 0.69 2.41
N SER A 19 -0.03 1.90 2.83
CA SER A 19 -0.90 2.21 3.97
C SER A 19 -1.97 3.22 3.55
N GLU A 20 -1.58 4.47 3.35
CA GLU A 20 -2.46 5.56 2.97
C GLU A 20 -3.07 5.36 1.58
N GLU A 21 -2.37 4.72 0.69
CA GLU A 21 -2.83 4.38 -0.65
C GLU A 21 -3.96 3.36 -0.64
N THR A 22 -4.22 2.69 0.49
CA THR A 22 -5.38 1.79 0.65
C THR A 22 -6.69 2.55 0.78
N ILE A 23 -6.67 3.81 1.22
CA ILE A 23 -7.88 4.61 1.53
C ILE A 23 -8.86 4.69 0.35
N PRO A 24 -8.44 4.95 -0.90
CA PRO A 24 -9.34 5.01 -2.05
C PRO A 24 -10.04 3.67 -2.38
N PHE A 25 -9.54 2.55 -1.87
CA PHE A 25 -10.14 1.24 -2.14
C PHE A 25 -11.30 0.90 -1.20
N TYR A 26 -11.40 1.54 -0.02
CA TYR A 26 -12.49 1.28 0.92
C TYR A 26 -13.89 1.53 0.33
N PRO A 27 -14.15 2.66 -0.37
CA PRO A 27 -15.45 2.90 -0.99
C PRO A 27 -15.87 1.86 -2.03
N ILE A 28 -14.91 1.13 -2.60
CA ILE A 28 -15.16 0.06 -3.57
C ILE A 28 -15.37 -1.28 -2.86
N LEU A 29 -14.49 -1.58 -1.89
CA LEU A 29 -14.51 -2.89 -1.23
C LEU A 29 -15.63 -3.03 -0.21
N ILE A 30 -15.99 -1.99 0.55
CA ILE A 30 -17.03 -2.08 1.55
C ILE A 30 -18.37 -2.51 0.95
N PRO A 31 -18.91 -1.84 -0.10
CA PRO A 31 -20.15 -2.28 -0.73
C PRO A 31 -20.06 -3.70 -1.30
N MET A 32 -18.91 -4.05 -1.88
CA MET A 32 -18.70 -5.38 -2.44
C MET A 32 -18.75 -6.47 -1.36
N PHE A 33 -18.14 -6.24 -0.19
CA PHE A 33 -18.12 -7.19 0.92
C PHE A 33 -19.51 -7.33 1.56
N ILE A 34 -20.25 -6.23 1.69
CA ILE A 34 -21.64 -6.24 2.18
C ILE A 34 -22.52 -7.03 1.22
N ALA A 35 -22.41 -6.82 -0.09
CA ALA A 35 -23.15 -7.58 -1.09
C ALA A 35 -22.84 -9.09 -1.07
N MET A 36 -21.68 -9.50 -0.54
CA MET A 36 -21.31 -10.91 -0.34
C MET A 36 -21.75 -11.48 1.02
N GLY A 37 -22.47 -10.71 1.85
CA GLY A 37 -22.95 -11.12 3.17
C GLY A 37 -21.91 -11.00 4.28
N TYR A 38 -20.88 -10.17 4.09
CA TYR A 38 -19.95 -9.75 5.15
C TYR A 38 -20.32 -8.36 5.67
N ASP A 39 -19.66 -7.89 6.70
CA ASP A 39 -19.83 -6.54 7.23
C ASP A 39 -18.73 -5.56 6.73
N ALA A 40 -18.94 -4.28 6.99
CA ALA A 40 -17.99 -3.23 6.63
C ALA A 40 -16.64 -3.40 7.37
N VAL A 41 -16.66 -3.94 8.60
CA VAL A 41 -15.45 -4.19 9.37
C VAL A 41 -14.58 -5.25 8.70
N THR A 42 -15.19 -6.32 8.17
CA THR A 42 -14.45 -7.33 7.38
C THR A 42 -13.75 -6.70 6.19
N ALA A 43 -14.42 -5.82 5.44
CA ALA A 43 -13.81 -5.12 4.32
C ALA A 43 -12.62 -4.24 4.76
N CYS A 44 -12.78 -3.50 5.86
CA CYS A 44 -11.70 -2.71 6.44
C CYS A 44 -10.52 -3.57 6.89
N MET A 45 -10.79 -4.67 7.58
CA MET A 45 -9.76 -5.61 8.05
C MET A 45 -8.95 -6.19 6.88
N VAL A 46 -9.58 -6.51 5.78
CA VAL A 46 -8.90 -7.10 4.61
C VAL A 46 -7.82 -6.19 4.05
N LEU A 47 -8.09 -4.89 3.93
CA LEU A 47 -7.08 -3.93 3.47
C LEU A 47 -6.09 -3.57 4.57
N PHE A 48 -6.61 -3.14 5.73
CA PHE A 48 -5.79 -2.60 6.81
C PHE A 48 -4.86 -3.66 7.41
N LEU A 49 -5.38 -4.84 7.78
CA LEU A 49 -4.54 -5.92 8.32
C LEU A 49 -3.69 -6.58 7.23
N GLY A 50 -4.19 -6.62 5.98
CA GLY A 50 -3.41 -7.14 4.86
C GLY A 50 -2.15 -6.30 4.63
N SER A 51 -2.30 -5.00 4.41
CA SER A 51 -1.16 -4.08 4.22
C SER A 51 -0.31 -3.93 5.48
N GLY A 52 -0.93 -3.81 6.65
CA GLY A 52 -0.24 -3.69 7.93
C GLY A 52 0.63 -4.89 8.26
N ALA A 53 0.16 -6.12 8.03
CA ALA A 53 0.97 -7.32 8.19
C ALA A 53 2.18 -7.34 7.24
N GLY A 54 2.01 -6.82 6.01
CA GLY A 54 3.10 -6.61 5.07
C GLY A 54 4.13 -5.59 5.56
N ILE A 55 3.70 -4.49 6.17
CA ILE A 55 4.58 -3.46 6.73
C ILE A 55 5.37 -4.01 7.93
N VAL A 56 4.72 -4.76 8.83
CA VAL A 56 5.39 -5.38 9.98
C VAL A 56 6.45 -6.39 9.53
N GLY A 57 6.14 -7.18 8.50
CA GLY A 57 7.07 -8.12 7.89
C GLY A 57 7.85 -7.53 6.73
N ALA A 58 8.19 -6.22 6.75
CA ALA A 58 8.80 -5.54 5.62
C ALA A 58 10.10 -6.22 5.15
N LEU A 59 10.15 -6.58 3.87
CA LEU A 59 11.33 -7.21 3.24
C LEU A 59 12.27 -6.17 2.63
N ILE A 60 11.71 -5.27 1.84
CA ILE A 60 12.46 -4.30 1.03
C ILE A 60 11.90 -2.88 1.13
N ASN A 61 10.98 -2.64 2.05
CA ASN A 61 10.35 -1.33 2.23
C ASN A 61 11.42 -0.24 2.46
N PRO A 62 11.53 0.77 1.58
CA PRO A 62 12.57 1.79 1.67
C PRO A 62 12.44 2.65 2.93
N PHE A 63 11.23 2.87 3.43
CA PHE A 63 10.98 3.74 4.60
C PHE A 63 11.35 3.07 5.92
N SER A 64 11.10 1.78 6.07
CA SER A 64 11.41 1.06 7.30
C SER A 64 12.75 0.32 7.21
N VAL A 65 12.88 -0.57 6.22
CA VAL A 65 14.07 -1.42 6.06
C VAL A 65 15.23 -0.61 5.47
N GLY A 66 14.95 0.25 4.48
CA GLY A 66 15.98 1.07 3.82
C GLY A 66 16.65 2.00 4.82
N ILE A 67 15.86 2.87 5.44
CA ILE A 67 16.39 3.84 6.43
C ILE A 67 17.00 3.12 7.64
N GLY A 68 16.34 2.06 8.14
CA GLY A 68 16.85 1.30 9.28
C GLY A 68 18.21 0.63 9.02
N SER A 69 18.38 0.05 7.83
CA SER A 69 19.65 -0.57 7.43
C SER A 69 20.75 0.46 7.24
N ASP A 70 20.45 1.62 6.68
CA ASP A 70 21.40 2.72 6.50
C ASP A 70 21.90 3.25 7.84
N ILE A 71 20.99 3.54 8.78
CA ILE A 71 21.35 3.98 10.14
C ILE A 71 22.19 2.92 10.88
N ALA A 72 21.86 1.64 10.70
CA ALA A 72 22.60 0.53 11.31
C ALA A 72 23.94 0.23 10.61
N GLY A 73 24.19 0.82 9.43
CA GLY A 73 25.40 0.57 8.64
C GLY A 73 25.50 -0.86 8.10
N ILE A 74 24.35 -1.51 7.83
CA ILE A 74 24.27 -2.88 7.32
C ILE A 74 23.62 -2.90 5.93
N SER A 75 23.83 -4.00 5.19
CA SER A 75 23.19 -4.17 3.89
C SER A 75 21.70 -4.45 4.02
N LEU A 76 20.89 -4.01 3.03
CA LEU A 76 19.48 -4.38 2.89
C LEU A 76 19.24 -5.91 2.87
N ALA A 77 20.26 -6.67 2.44
CA ALA A 77 20.17 -8.13 2.41
C ALA A 77 20.41 -8.78 3.78
N ASP A 78 21.03 -8.06 4.71
CA ASP A 78 21.31 -8.59 6.04
C ASP A 78 20.00 -8.82 6.81
N GLY A 79 19.84 -10.03 7.38
CA GLY A 79 18.63 -10.41 8.08
C GLY A 79 17.42 -10.73 7.20
N MET A 80 17.55 -10.81 5.87
CA MET A 80 16.45 -11.11 4.94
C MET A 80 15.68 -12.37 5.31
N LEU A 81 16.37 -13.45 5.69
CA LEU A 81 15.70 -14.70 6.07
C LEU A 81 14.79 -14.52 7.29
N VAL A 82 15.23 -13.81 8.30
CA VAL A 82 14.42 -13.53 9.49
C VAL A 82 13.20 -12.71 9.13
N ARG A 83 13.36 -11.69 8.27
CA ARG A 83 12.24 -10.86 7.77
C ARG A 83 11.24 -11.68 6.98
N VAL A 84 11.68 -12.61 6.13
CA VAL A 84 10.78 -13.53 5.41
C VAL A 84 9.96 -14.38 6.38
N VAL A 85 10.58 -14.92 7.42
CA VAL A 85 9.86 -15.71 8.45
C VAL A 85 8.83 -14.85 9.16
N ILE A 86 9.20 -13.61 9.56
CA ILE A 86 8.29 -12.67 10.20
C ILE A 86 7.14 -12.31 9.26
N TYR A 87 7.43 -12.03 7.98
CA TYR A 87 6.41 -11.72 6.96
C TYR A 87 5.40 -12.86 6.82
N ILE A 88 5.85 -14.08 6.65
CA ILE A 88 4.98 -15.26 6.51
C ILE A 88 4.12 -15.42 7.78
N ALA A 89 4.73 -15.29 8.95
CA ALA A 89 4.02 -15.44 10.23
C ALA A 89 2.94 -14.35 10.41
N THR A 90 3.28 -13.08 10.18
CA THR A 90 2.35 -11.96 10.37
C THR A 90 1.21 -11.98 9.36
N VAL A 91 1.50 -12.24 8.07
CA VAL A 91 0.47 -12.33 7.02
C VAL A 91 -0.45 -13.52 7.26
N THR A 92 0.10 -14.69 7.62
CA THR A 92 -0.72 -15.86 7.95
C THR A 92 -1.63 -15.60 9.15
N ALA A 93 -1.09 -15.02 10.22
CA ALA A 93 -1.88 -14.68 11.40
C ALA A 93 -2.99 -13.68 11.07
N ALA A 94 -2.70 -12.63 10.31
CA ALA A 94 -3.69 -11.63 9.87
C ALA A 94 -4.80 -12.27 9.02
N ILE A 95 -4.45 -13.13 8.07
CA ILE A 95 -5.41 -13.85 7.22
C ILE A 95 -6.31 -14.75 8.07
N LEU A 96 -5.73 -15.57 8.95
CA LEU A 96 -6.50 -16.48 9.80
C LEU A 96 -7.45 -15.72 10.73
N PHE A 97 -6.99 -14.63 11.33
CA PHE A 97 -7.80 -13.79 12.20
C PHE A 97 -8.98 -13.16 11.43
N THR A 98 -8.70 -12.57 10.27
CA THR A 98 -9.74 -11.95 9.43
C THR A 98 -10.74 -12.99 8.93
N MET A 99 -10.28 -14.16 8.50
CA MET A 99 -11.17 -15.23 8.05
C MET A 99 -12.05 -15.75 9.19
N HIS A 100 -11.49 -15.91 10.39
CA HIS A 100 -12.26 -16.34 11.56
C HIS A 100 -13.38 -15.33 11.89
N TYR A 101 -13.05 -14.03 11.89
CA TYR A 101 -14.04 -12.97 12.11
C TYR A 101 -15.10 -12.94 11.00
N ALA A 102 -14.68 -12.94 9.74
CA ALA A 102 -15.55 -12.93 8.59
C ALA A 102 -16.54 -14.11 8.58
N GLU A 103 -16.08 -15.31 8.88
CA GLU A 103 -16.94 -16.50 8.98
C GLU A 103 -17.92 -16.41 10.14
N LYS A 104 -17.47 -15.85 11.29
CA LYS A 104 -18.34 -15.63 12.46
C LYS A 104 -19.48 -14.67 12.11
N VAL A 105 -19.20 -13.55 11.47
CA VAL A 105 -20.19 -12.55 11.06
C VAL A 105 -21.10 -13.09 9.95
N ARG A 106 -20.54 -13.82 8.99
CA ARG A 106 -21.33 -14.42 7.90
C ARG A 106 -22.36 -15.42 8.39
N ARG A 107 -22.04 -16.22 9.44
CA ARG A 107 -22.97 -17.18 10.06
C ARG A 107 -24.01 -16.50 10.92
N ASP A 108 -23.64 -15.43 11.59
CA ASP A 108 -24.50 -14.72 12.53
C ASP A 108 -24.17 -13.20 12.47
N PRO A 109 -24.93 -12.45 11.63
CA PRO A 109 -24.70 -11.01 11.46
C PRO A 109 -24.79 -10.21 12.77
N SER A 110 -25.53 -10.69 13.78
CA SER A 110 -25.63 -10.03 15.08
C SER A 110 -24.30 -9.98 15.85
N LYS A 111 -23.32 -10.79 15.43
CA LYS A 111 -21.95 -10.80 16.00
C LYS A 111 -21.00 -9.79 15.35
N SER A 112 -21.49 -9.03 14.39
CA SER A 112 -20.74 -7.90 13.84
C SER A 112 -20.55 -6.82 14.89
N VAL A 113 -19.35 -6.24 14.95
CA VAL A 113 -19.03 -5.11 15.84
C VAL A 113 -19.84 -3.85 15.47
N VAL A 114 -20.28 -3.76 14.22
CA VAL A 114 -21.06 -2.62 13.70
C VAL A 114 -22.53 -2.97 13.45
N TYR A 115 -23.03 -4.00 14.13
CA TYR A 115 -24.42 -4.44 13.96
C TYR A 115 -25.44 -3.34 14.27
N ASP A 116 -25.21 -2.55 15.31
CA ASP A 116 -26.10 -1.49 15.75
C ASP A 116 -26.24 -0.33 14.73
N ILE A 117 -25.24 -0.14 13.87
CA ILE A 117 -25.23 0.91 12.83
C ILE A 117 -25.33 0.33 11.40
N HIS A 118 -25.70 -0.94 11.29
CA HIS A 118 -25.76 -1.64 10.01
C HIS A 118 -26.73 -0.97 9.01
N GLU A 119 -27.92 -0.59 9.47
CA GLU A 119 -28.91 0.08 8.64
C GLU A 119 -28.43 1.46 8.15
N GLU A 120 -27.69 2.18 8.98
CA GLU A 120 -27.12 3.47 8.62
C GLU A 120 -26.03 3.30 7.53
N ILE A 121 -25.14 2.31 7.71
CA ILE A 121 -24.11 1.97 6.73
C ILE A 121 -24.73 1.57 5.41
N GLU A 122 -25.73 0.67 5.40
CA GLU A 122 -26.42 0.24 4.19
C GLU A 122 -27.13 1.41 3.48
N SER A 123 -27.80 2.28 4.25
CA SER A 123 -28.44 3.46 3.68
C SER A 123 -27.47 4.41 3.01
N HIS A 124 -26.29 4.59 3.59
CA HIS A 124 -25.20 5.40 3.01
C HIS A 124 -24.66 4.77 1.72
N ILE A 125 -24.45 3.47 1.73
CA ILE A 125 -23.96 2.73 0.55
C ILE A 125 -25.01 2.75 -0.56
N HIS A 126 -26.28 2.57 -0.23
CA HIS A 126 -27.38 2.66 -1.22
C HIS A 126 -27.44 4.05 -1.86
N LYS A 127 -27.25 5.12 -1.09
CA LYS A 127 -27.17 6.49 -1.63
C LYS A 127 -25.96 6.71 -2.53
N LEU A 128 -24.83 6.07 -2.24
CA LEU A 128 -23.63 6.12 -3.08
C LEU A 128 -23.76 5.26 -4.36
N GLY A 129 -24.61 4.23 -4.36
CA GLY A 129 -24.74 3.27 -5.45
C GLY A 129 -25.91 3.51 -6.42
N THR A 130 -26.93 4.29 -6.02
CA THR A 130 -28.17 4.49 -6.81
C THR A 130 -28.21 5.80 -7.58
N ASP A 131 -27.48 6.82 -7.14
CA ASP A 131 -27.47 8.11 -7.82
C ASP A 131 -26.18 8.26 -8.61
N ASP A 132 -26.31 8.10 -9.93
CA ASP A 132 -25.29 8.39 -10.93
C ASP A 132 -23.98 7.62 -10.80
N ILE A 133 -23.90 6.47 -11.46
CA ILE A 133 -22.57 6.03 -11.92
C ILE A 133 -22.05 7.19 -12.78
N PRO A 134 -21.10 7.96 -12.24
CA PRO A 134 -20.71 9.20 -12.87
C PRO A 134 -20.08 8.88 -14.22
N GLU A 135 -20.63 9.43 -15.29
CA GLU A 135 -20.10 9.25 -16.65
C GLU A 135 -18.58 9.46 -16.69
N PHE A 136 -17.91 8.66 -17.50
CA PHE A 136 -16.45 8.69 -17.66
C PHE A 136 -16.04 9.93 -18.47
N THR A 137 -16.21 11.11 -17.86
CA THR A 137 -15.93 12.42 -18.49
C THR A 137 -14.44 12.57 -18.83
N ARG A 138 -14.13 13.48 -19.77
CA ARG A 138 -12.74 13.83 -20.14
C ARG A 138 -11.90 14.24 -18.92
N GLN A 139 -12.50 14.97 -17.97
CA GLN A 139 -11.81 15.36 -16.73
C GLN A 139 -11.42 14.17 -15.87
N ARG A 140 -12.31 13.17 -15.71
CA ARG A 140 -12.02 11.95 -14.94
C ARG A 140 -10.94 11.09 -15.60
N LYS A 141 -10.97 11.00 -16.94
CA LYS A 141 -9.89 10.35 -17.70
C LYS A 141 -8.56 11.06 -17.43
N GLY A 142 -8.54 12.39 -17.45
CA GLY A 142 -7.35 13.19 -17.14
C GLY A 142 -6.82 12.92 -15.74
N ILE A 143 -7.69 12.92 -14.72
CA ILE A 143 -7.30 12.63 -13.33
C ILE A 143 -6.72 11.21 -13.21
N LEU A 144 -7.38 10.20 -13.79
CA LEU A 144 -6.87 8.82 -13.78
C LEU A 144 -5.55 8.68 -14.53
N THR A 145 -5.38 9.41 -15.64
CA THR A 145 -4.12 9.39 -16.39
C THR A 145 -2.98 10.00 -15.57
N VAL A 146 -3.21 11.14 -14.92
CA VAL A 146 -2.22 11.79 -14.04
C VAL A 146 -1.89 10.86 -12.86
N PHE A 147 -2.89 10.26 -12.24
CA PHE A 147 -2.72 9.31 -11.14
C PHE A 147 -1.88 8.10 -11.58
N ALA A 148 -2.25 7.46 -12.69
CA ALA A 148 -1.49 6.33 -13.24
C ALA A 148 -0.06 6.73 -13.63
N ALA A 149 0.12 7.90 -14.25
CA ALA A 149 1.44 8.42 -14.59
C ALA A 149 2.31 8.66 -13.36
N SER A 150 1.73 9.19 -12.27
CA SER A 150 2.44 9.39 -11.00
C SER A 150 2.95 8.07 -10.42
N PHE A 151 2.15 7.00 -10.46
CA PHE A 151 2.57 5.67 -10.03
C PHE A 151 3.68 5.09 -10.92
N ILE A 152 3.57 5.25 -12.23
CA ILE A 152 4.61 4.81 -13.17
C ILE A 152 5.93 5.54 -12.88
N VAL A 153 5.88 6.87 -12.70
CA VAL A 153 7.07 7.67 -12.37
C VAL A 153 7.66 7.23 -11.03
N MET A 154 6.83 6.98 -10.02
CA MET A 154 7.28 6.49 -8.71
C MET A 154 7.99 5.13 -8.84
N ILE A 155 7.41 4.17 -9.57
CA ILE A 155 8.02 2.86 -9.79
C ILE A 155 9.35 3.01 -10.54
N LEU A 156 9.39 3.84 -11.59
CA LEU A 156 10.60 4.09 -12.34
C LEU A 156 11.70 4.75 -11.48
N ALA A 157 11.32 5.64 -10.56
CA ALA A 157 12.28 6.31 -9.68
C ALA A 157 12.91 5.38 -8.62
N ILE A 158 12.25 4.28 -8.25
CA ILE A 158 12.76 3.30 -7.28
C ILE A 158 13.79 2.34 -7.90
N ILE A 159 13.73 2.14 -9.21
CA ILE A 159 14.64 1.22 -9.90
C ILE A 159 16.05 1.87 -9.96
N PRO A 160 17.11 1.20 -9.48
CA PRO A 160 18.49 1.70 -9.58
C PRO A 160 19.00 1.55 -11.02
N TRP A 161 18.67 2.53 -11.86
CA TRP A 161 18.97 2.53 -13.28
C TRP A 161 20.46 2.64 -13.57
N SER A 162 21.20 3.42 -12.77
CA SER A 162 22.65 3.60 -12.90
C SER A 162 23.39 2.30 -12.65
N ASP A 163 23.02 1.55 -11.63
CA ASP A 163 23.75 0.34 -11.20
C ASP A 163 23.47 -0.87 -12.09
N LYS A 164 22.20 -1.02 -12.57
CA LYS A 164 21.80 -2.19 -13.38
C LYS A 164 21.88 -2.00 -14.88
N PHE A 165 21.63 -0.78 -15.35
CA PHE A 165 21.44 -0.52 -16.77
C PHE A 165 22.38 0.57 -17.33
N ASN A 166 23.27 1.16 -16.51
CA ASN A 166 24.12 2.31 -16.87
C ASN A 166 23.32 3.50 -17.45
N ILE A 167 22.09 3.71 -16.99
CA ILE A 167 21.22 4.79 -17.42
C ILE A 167 21.21 5.87 -16.33
N TYR A 168 21.82 7.02 -16.61
CA TYR A 168 22.00 8.12 -15.67
C TYR A 168 20.94 9.23 -15.78
N VAL A 169 19.83 8.97 -16.48
CA VAL A 169 18.79 9.99 -16.74
C VAL A 169 18.18 10.52 -15.43
N PHE A 170 17.91 9.63 -14.46
CA PHE A 170 17.32 10.03 -13.18
C PHE A 170 18.32 10.75 -12.28
N ASP A 171 19.59 10.37 -12.32
CA ASP A 171 20.67 11.05 -11.59
C ASP A 171 20.86 12.49 -12.13
N ASN A 172 20.85 12.66 -13.45
CA ASN A 172 20.91 13.97 -14.10
C ASN A 172 19.70 14.86 -13.77
N ILE A 173 18.49 14.28 -13.71
CA ILE A 173 17.28 15.00 -13.31
C ILE A 173 17.38 15.44 -11.84
N HIS A 174 17.87 14.58 -10.96
CA HIS A 174 18.09 14.89 -9.55
C HIS A 174 19.08 16.05 -9.41
N GLU A 175 20.22 16.00 -10.08
CA GLU A 175 21.22 17.08 -10.04
C GLU A 175 20.65 18.40 -10.58
N THR A 176 19.87 18.35 -11.65
CA THR A 176 19.21 19.54 -12.22
C THR A 176 18.18 20.13 -11.26
N LEU A 177 17.39 19.30 -10.59
CA LEU A 177 16.41 19.75 -9.59
C LEU A 177 17.09 20.35 -8.34
N CYS A 178 18.23 19.80 -7.93
CA CYS A 178 19.02 20.34 -6.82
C CYS A 178 19.62 21.72 -7.11
N GLN A 179 19.84 22.06 -8.38
CA GLN A 179 20.32 23.40 -8.79
C GLN A 179 19.26 24.49 -8.66
N ILE A 180 17.97 24.15 -8.56
CA ILE A 180 16.90 25.12 -8.34
C ILE A 180 16.91 25.58 -6.87
N PRO A 181 17.10 26.88 -6.55
CA PRO A 181 17.37 27.34 -5.18
C PRO A 181 16.32 26.97 -4.14
N LEU A 182 15.05 26.84 -4.55
CA LEU A 182 13.95 26.44 -3.66
C LEU A 182 13.89 24.92 -3.46
N LEU A 183 14.04 24.15 -4.54
CA LEU A 183 13.99 22.68 -4.51
C LEU A 183 15.29 22.09 -3.98
N GLY A 184 16.45 22.69 -4.26
CA GLY A 184 17.72 22.25 -3.76
C GLY A 184 17.84 22.30 -2.22
N ARG A 185 17.13 23.23 -1.55
CA ARG A 185 17.04 23.25 -0.08
C ARG A 185 16.17 22.13 0.49
N LEU A 186 15.17 21.68 -0.24
CA LEU A 186 14.25 20.61 0.17
C LEU A 186 14.79 19.22 -0.18
N ILE A 187 15.44 19.09 -1.33
CA ILE A 187 15.83 17.80 -1.93
C ILE A 187 17.33 17.54 -1.73
N GLY A 188 18.15 18.57 -1.62
CA GLY A 188 19.62 18.48 -1.60
C GLY A 188 20.23 17.67 -0.45
N ASN A 189 19.46 17.41 0.61
CA ASN A 189 19.84 16.51 1.70
C ASN A 189 19.32 15.08 1.52
N MET A 190 18.51 14.81 0.48
CA MET A 190 18.05 13.47 0.15
C MET A 190 19.06 12.84 -0.82
N GLN A 191 19.84 11.91 -0.33
CA GLN A 191 20.67 11.08 -1.22
C GLN A 191 19.76 10.23 -2.12
N PRO A 192 20.09 10.10 -3.43
CA PRO A 192 19.36 9.19 -4.29
C PRO A 192 19.45 7.77 -3.72
N LEU A 193 18.30 7.11 -3.59
CA LEU A 193 18.17 5.77 -3.00
C LEU A 193 19.09 4.69 -3.62
N GLY A 194 19.68 4.95 -4.80
CA GLY A 194 20.64 4.06 -5.46
C GLY A 194 22.09 4.17 -5.01
N ARG A 195 22.48 5.24 -4.28
CA ARG A 195 23.88 5.43 -3.83
C ARG A 195 24.22 4.83 -2.46
N LEU A 196 23.23 4.33 -1.74
CA LEU A 196 23.40 3.78 -0.39
C LEU A 196 24.25 2.48 -0.32
N GLY A 197 24.77 1.99 -1.43
CA GLY A 197 25.54 0.73 -1.50
C GLY A 197 26.98 0.83 -1.98
N ASN A 198 27.49 1.99 -2.40
CA ASN A 198 28.73 2.04 -3.17
C ASN A 198 29.90 2.84 -2.52
N GLU A 199 29.78 3.27 -1.26
CA GLU A 199 30.87 3.91 -0.52
C GLU A 199 31.49 2.98 0.53
N ARG A 200 31.96 1.79 0.09
CA ARG A 200 32.93 0.98 0.84
C ARG A 200 33.92 0.33 -0.11
#